data_aed4f2e6b2c1e8f5a557172364bf67ca
#
_entry.id   aed4f2e6b2c1e8f5a557172364bf67ca
#
_cell.length_a   1.000
_cell.length_b   1.000
_cell.length_c   1.000
_cell.angle_alpha   90.00
_cell.angle_beta   90.00
_cell.angle_gamma   90.00
#
_symmetry.space_group_name_H-M   'P 1'
#
loop_
_entity.id
_entity.type
_entity.pdbx_description
1 polymer ?
#
loop_
_entity_poly.entity_id
_entity_poly.type
_entity_poly.pdbx_seq_one_letter_code
_entity_poly.pdbx_strand_id
1 'polypeptide(L)'
;MNRKAYQTLEFYKITERLAGHAASAGGRKRCLDLVPMQKLSDITASQTETADALSRVYRRGSLYLGGAKDVRPSLKRLEVGSSLNIMELLDLCTLLETAAKAKQYARQNDGREEEPDTLDPLFSALEPCARLSQEIRRCILSEEEISDDASPALRSVRRSIRTANDRIHSTLSGMVNGSARTYLQDAVITQRNGRYCIPVKAEYRSQVPGMIHDQSSTGSTLFVEPMAVVRLNNDLKELYLKEQEEIEHVLEQLSQEAASCTESIAQDYEILTELDFIFAKANLAREMKATCPVFNEKRQILIKEGR
;
A
#
# COMPACT_ATOMS: atom_id res chain seq x y z
N MET A 1 -17.73 -21.98 -26.98
CA MET A 1 -18.67 -22.85 -26.24
C MET A 1 -19.92 -22.02 -25.92
N ASN A 2 -21.13 -22.62 -25.92
CA ASN A 2 -22.37 -21.87 -25.72
C ASN A 2 -22.53 -21.51 -24.22
N ARG A 3 -22.89 -20.27 -23.90
CA ARG A 3 -23.12 -19.77 -22.51
C ARG A 3 -24.12 -20.65 -21.73
N LYS A 4 -25.10 -21.25 -22.42
CA LYS A 4 -26.03 -22.19 -21.85
C LYS A 4 -25.35 -23.48 -21.36
N ALA A 5 -24.33 -23.97 -22.05
CA ALA A 5 -23.56 -25.15 -21.62
C ALA A 5 -22.79 -24.93 -20.32
N TYR A 6 -22.21 -23.74 -20.13
CA TYR A 6 -21.52 -23.37 -18.89
C TYR A 6 -22.48 -23.36 -17.69
N GLN A 7 -23.70 -22.86 -17.89
CA GLN A 7 -24.74 -22.86 -16.85
C GLN A 7 -25.22 -24.27 -16.51
N THR A 8 -25.49 -25.08 -17.55
CA THR A 8 -25.97 -26.47 -17.37
C THR A 8 -24.92 -27.35 -16.67
N LEU A 9 -23.62 -27.14 -16.96
CA LEU A 9 -22.51 -27.88 -16.35
C LEU A 9 -22.04 -27.24 -15.04
N GLU A 10 -22.68 -26.15 -14.61
CA GLU A 10 -22.33 -25.40 -13.38
C GLU A 10 -20.84 -25.01 -13.33
N PHE A 11 -20.22 -24.74 -14.48
CA PHE A 11 -18.80 -24.42 -14.61
C PHE A 11 -18.40 -23.20 -13.75
N TYR A 12 -19.32 -22.24 -13.56
CA TYR A 12 -19.12 -21.08 -12.69
C TYR A 12 -18.78 -21.48 -11.24
N LYS A 13 -19.33 -22.58 -10.71
CA LYS A 13 -19.00 -23.06 -9.35
C LYS A 13 -17.54 -23.48 -9.23
N ILE A 14 -16.99 -24.05 -10.30
CA ILE A 14 -15.58 -24.43 -10.34
C ILE A 14 -14.69 -23.20 -10.44
N THR A 15 -15.04 -22.22 -11.28
CA THR A 15 -14.27 -20.97 -11.40
C THR A 15 -14.34 -20.12 -10.12
N GLU A 16 -15.47 -20.08 -9.44
CA GLU A 16 -15.60 -19.42 -8.13
C GLU A 16 -14.75 -20.12 -7.05
N ARG A 17 -14.77 -21.46 -7.01
CA ARG A 17 -13.93 -22.23 -6.09
C ARG A 17 -12.44 -22.02 -6.39
N LEU A 18 -12.06 -22.01 -7.66
CA LEU A 18 -10.71 -21.69 -8.11
C LEU A 18 -10.29 -20.28 -7.67
N ALA A 19 -11.16 -19.29 -7.87
CA ALA A 19 -10.93 -17.92 -7.45
C ALA A 19 -10.74 -17.75 -5.93
N GLY A 20 -11.31 -18.67 -5.14
CA GLY A 20 -11.09 -18.75 -3.69
C GLY A 20 -9.63 -19.10 -3.31
N HIS A 21 -8.87 -19.72 -4.21
CA HIS A 21 -7.46 -20.05 -4.00
C HIS A 21 -6.49 -18.97 -4.49
N ALA A 22 -6.97 -18.00 -5.28
CA ALA A 22 -6.14 -16.87 -5.72
C ALA A 22 -6.08 -15.80 -4.61
N ALA A 23 -4.88 -15.30 -4.36
CA ALA A 23 -4.60 -14.34 -3.30
C ALA A 23 -4.75 -12.88 -3.78
N SER A 24 -4.46 -12.60 -5.05
CA SER A 24 -4.53 -11.27 -5.65
C SER A 24 -5.86 -11.03 -6.37
N ALA A 25 -6.24 -9.75 -6.52
CA ALA A 25 -7.42 -9.37 -7.30
C ALA A 25 -7.26 -9.73 -8.79
N GLY A 26 -6.05 -9.59 -9.35
CA GLY A 26 -5.70 -9.97 -10.72
C GLY A 26 -5.85 -11.47 -10.95
N GLY A 27 -5.26 -12.30 -10.07
CA GLY A 27 -5.37 -13.75 -10.11
C GLY A 27 -6.81 -14.23 -9.97
N ARG A 28 -7.58 -13.65 -9.03
CA ARG A 28 -9.02 -13.93 -8.89
C ARG A 28 -9.79 -13.66 -10.18
N LYS A 29 -9.55 -12.51 -10.80
CA LYS A 29 -10.20 -12.16 -12.04
C LYS A 29 -9.87 -13.17 -13.14
N ARG A 30 -8.59 -13.58 -13.29
CA ARG A 30 -8.19 -14.63 -14.24
C ARG A 30 -8.88 -15.96 -13.99
N CYS A 31 -9.06 -16.35 -12.72
CA CYS A 31 -9.79 -17.56 -12.37
C CYS A 31 -11.26 -17.49 -12.79
N LEU A 32 -11.94 -16.35 -12.57
CA LEU A 32 -13.35 -16.16 -12.93
C LEU A 32 -13.55 -16.05 -14.46
N ASP A 33 -12.59 -15.46 -15.16
CA ASP A 33 -12.61 -15.28 -16.62
C ASP A 33 -12.16 -16.56 -17.38
N LEU A 34 -11.81 -17.64 -16.65
CA LEU A 34 -11.34 -18.90 -17.25
C LEU A 34 -12.39 -19.50 -18.19
N VAL A 35 -11.95 -19.82 -19.38
CA VAL A 35 -12.73 -20.51 -20.41
C VAL A 35 -12.03 -21.80 -20.86
N PRO A 36 -12.77 -22.86 -21.25
CA PRO A 36 -12.18 -24.08 -21.73
C PRO A 36 -11.34 -23.85 -22.97
N MET A 37 -10.12 -24.38 -22.95
CA MET A 37 -9.19 -24.37 -24.08
C MET A 37 -9.61 -25.38 -25.14
N GLN A 38 -9.22 -25.14 -26.41
CA GLN A 38 -9.60 -25.98 -27.54
C GLN A 38 -8.41 -26.69 -28.19
N LYS A 39 -7.21 -26.10 -28.11
CA LYS A 39 -6.00 -26.67 -28.70
C LYS A 39 -5.31 -27.59 -27.71
N LEU A 40 -4.97 -28.80 -28.17
CA LEU A 40 -4.31 -29.81 -27.34
C LEU A 40 -2.98 -29.31 -26.79
N SER A 41 -2.20 -28.59 -27.59
CA SER A 41 -0.92 -27.98 -27.15
C SER A 41 -1.09 -27.07 -25.94
N ASP A 42 -2.08 -26.16 -26.01
CA ASP A 42 -2.32 -25.18 -24.95
C ASP A 42 -2.83 -25.84 -23.68
N ILE A 43 -3.69 -26.87 -23.83
CA ILE A 43 -4.18 -27.69 -22.71
C ILE A 43 -3.01 -28.40 -22.02
N THR A 44 -2.15 -29.07 -22.80
CA THR A 44 -1.02 -29.83 -22.26
C THR A 44 -0.02 -28.89 -21.57
N ALA A 45 0.31 -27.75 -22.16
CA ALA A 45 1.19 -26.75 -21.55
C ALA A 45 0.63 -26.28 -20.20
N SER A 46 -0.65 -25.87 -20.15
CA SER A 46 -1.29 -25.41 -18.91
C SER A 46 -1.42 -26.52 -17.84
N GLN A 47 -1.56 -27.78 -18.25
CA GLN A 47 -1.50 -28.92 -17.32
C GLN A 47 -0.11 -29.12 -16.74
N THR A 48 0.94 -29.03 -17.57
CA THR A 48 2.33 -29.14 -17.10
C THR A 48 2.65 -28.03 -16.11
N GLU A 49 2.30 -26.75 -16.40
CA GLU A 49 2.45 -25.63 -15.47
C GLU A 49 1.75 -25.90 -14.12
N THR A 50 0.53 -26.46 -14.17
CA THR A 50 -0.22 -26.78 -12.95
C THR A 50 0.43 -27.90 -12.16
N ALA A 51 0.97 -28.92 -12.84
CA ALA A 51 1.69 -30.05 -12.22
C ALA A 51 2.99 -29.58 -11.58
N ASP A 52 3.75 -28.72 -12.26
CA ASP A 52 5.00 -28.13 -11.75
C ASP A 52 4.73 -27.25 -10.53
N ALA A 53 3.70 -26.40 -10.59
CA ALA A 53 3.26 -25.60 -9.43
C ALA A 53 2.86 -26.50 -8.25
N LEU A 54 2.11 -27.56 -8.50
CA LEU A 54 1.70 -28.52 -7.46
C LEU A 54 2.91 -29.21 -6.84
N SER A 55 3.90 -29.61 -7.67
CA SER A 55 5.16 -30.16 -7.21
C SER A 55 5.93 -29.19 -6.31
N ARG A 56 5.99 -27.90 -6.70
CA ARG A 56 6.61 -26.87 -5.88
C ARG A 56 5.87 -26.66 -4.56
N VAL A 57 4.52 -26.66 -4.57
CA VAL A 57 3.71 -26.56 -3.36
C VAL A 57 3.98 -27.69 -2.38
N TYR A 58 4.16 -28.91 -2.85
CA TYR A 58 4.49 -30.06 -1.99
C TYR A 58 5.91 -29.98 -1.42
N ARG A 59 6.87 -29.44 -2.17
CA ARG A 59 8.27 -29.37 -1.76
C ARG A 59 8.59 -28.15 -0.92
N ARG A 60 8.06 -26.98 -1.29
CA ARG A 60 8.45 -25.67 -0.75
C ARG A 60 7.33 -24.93 -0.02
N GLY A 61 6.12 -25.52 0.01
CA GLY A 61 4.93 -24.85 0.52
C GLY A 61 4.29 -23.90 -0.50
N SER A 62 3.16 -23.30 -0.11
CA SER A 62 2.42 -22.37 -0.96
C SER A 62 3.12 -21.01 -1.05
N LEU A 63 3.18 -20.45 -2.25
CA LEU A 63 3.62 -19.07 -2.49
C LEU A 63 2.48 -18.10 -2.20
N TYR A 64 2.72 -17.10 -1.36
CA TYR A 64 1.73 -16.05 -1.06
C TYR A 64 1.93 -14.85 -2.00
N LEU A 65 0.90 -14.58 -2.80
CA LEU A 65 0.91 -13.53 -3.84
C LEU A 65 -0.12 -12.41 -3.59
N GLY A 66 -0.69 -12.34 -2.38
CA GLY A 66 -1.70 -11.33 -2.01
C GLY A 66 -1.20 -9.87 -2.04
N GLY A 67 0.12 -9.67 -2.09
CA GLY A 67 0.73 -8.34 -2.27
C GLY A 67 0.76 -7.86 -3.73
N ALA A 68 0.35 -8.67 -4.70
CA ALA A 68 0.23 -8.25 -6.11
C ALA A 68 -1.00 -7.33 -6.29
N LYS A 69 -0.86 -6.10 -5.84
CA LYS A 69 -1.87 -5.03 -5.96
C LYS A 69 -1.99 -4.58 -7.42
N ASP A 70 -3.20 -4.15 -7.82
CA ASP A 70 -3.39 -3.57 -9.16
C ASP A 70 -2.85 -2.14 -9.22
N VAL A 71 -1.62 -2.02 -9.66
CA VAL A 71 -0.90 -0.74 -9.75
C VAL A 71 -1.02 -0.06 -11.12
N ARG A 72 -1.72 -0.65 -12.08
CA ARG A 72 -1.88 -0.10 -13.44
C ARG A 72 -2.44 1.31 -13.49
N PRO A 73 -3.40 1.72 -12.62
CA PRO A 73 -3.83 3.12 -12.54
C PRO A 73 -2.69 4.07 -12.15
N SER A 74 -1.85 3.66 -11.18
CA SER A 74 -0.70 4.44 -10.71
C SER A 74 0.37 4.57 -11.81
N LEU A 75 0.65 3.48 -12.54
CA LEU A 75 1.59 3.51 -13.66
C LEU A 75 1.15 4.50 -14.75
N LYS A 76 -0.14 4.53 -15.11
CA LYS A 76 -0.68 5.52 -16.06
C LYS A 76 -0.52 6.97 -15.60
N ARG A 77 -0.61 7.22 -14.30
CA ARG A 77 -0.35 8.55 -13.72
C ARG A 77 1.12 8.92 -13.84
N LEU A 78 2.04 7.98 -13.61
CA LEU A 78 3.47 8.19 -13.78
C LEU A 78 3.83 8.51 -15.25
N GLU A 79 3.23 7.81 -16.21
CA GLU A 79 3.43 8.03 -17.64
C GLU A 79 3.09 9.47 -18.09
N VAL A 80 2.11 10.11 -17.46
CA VAL A 80 1.75 11.51 -17.72
C VAL A 80 2.45 12.50 -16.79
N GLY A 81 3.45 12.05 -16.02
CA GLY A 81 4.27 12.90 -15.16
C GLY A 81 3.57 13.35 -13.88
N SER A 82 2.49 12.67 -13.47
CA SER A 82 1.80 12.99 -12.20
C SER A 82 2.47 12.29 -11.02
N SER A 83 2.60 13.00 -9.89
CA SER A 83 3.07 12.41 -8.64
C SER A 83 2.03 11.45 -8.05
N LEU A 84 2.51 10.39 -7.40
CA LEU A 84 1.71 9.43 -6.67
C LEU A 84 1.54 9.88 -5.21
N ASN A 85 0.43 9.47 -4.61
CA ASN A 85 0.21 9.67 -3.17
C ASN A 85 0.87 8.53 -2.34
N ILE A 86 0.83 8.67 -1.02
CA ILE A 86 1.42 7.71 -0.07
C ILE A 86 0.90 6.28 -0.30
N MET A 87 -0.42 6.11 -0.45
CA MET A 87 -1.06 4.81 -0.65
C MET A 87 -0.60 4.15 -1.95
N GLU A 88 -0.56 4.91 -3.05
CA GLU A 88 -0.13 4.41 -4.34
C GLU A 88 1.34 3.95 -4.33
N LEU A 89 2.22 4.71 -3.65
CA LEU A 89 3.63 4.33 -3.47
C LEU A 89 3.78 3.09 -2.58
N LEU A 90 2.98 2.95 -1.52
CA LEU A 90 2.97 1.75 -0.68
C LEU A 90 2.45 0.52 -1.43
N ASP A 91 1.45 0.67 -2.30
CA ASP A 91 0.96 -0.41 -3.14
C ASP A 91 2.02 -0.87 -4.15
N LEU A 92 2.75 0.08 -4.78
CA LEU A 92 3.92 -0.23 -5.62
C LEU A 92 5.00 -0.98 -4.83
N CYS A 93 5.34 -0.47 -3.65
CA CYS A 93 6.33 -1.10 -2.77
C CYS A 93 5.93 -2.54 -2.42
N THR A 94 4.67 -2.76 -2.06
CA THR A 94 4.13 -4.08 -1.71
C THR A 94 4.19 -5.05 -2.90
N LEU A 95 3.92 -4.58 -4.11
CA LEU A 95 4.08 -5.37 -5.34
C LEU A 95 5.54 -5.79 -5.53
N LEU A 96 6.47 -4.84 -5.45
CA LEU A 96 7.91 -5.09 -5.63
C LEU A 96 8.49 -6.05 -4.59
N GLU A 97 8.07 -5.89 -3.32
CA GLU A 97 8.43 -6.82 -2.25
C GLU A 97 7.87 -8.23 -2.51
N THR A 98 6.67 -8.31 -3.09
CA THR A 98 6.05 -9.59 -3.46
C THR A 98 6.82 -10.25 -4.61
N ALA A 99 7.24 -9.47 -5.62
CA ALA A 99 8.10 -9.95 -6.70
C ALA A 99 9.46 -10.46 -6.18
N ALA A 100 10.07 -9.73 -5.24
CA ALA A 100 11.32 -10.15 -4.60
C ALA A 100 11.15 -11.49 -3.84
N LYS A 101 10.07 -11.64 -3.07
CA LYS A 101 9.74 -12.89 -2.35
C LYS A 101 9.47 -14.05 -3.32
N ALA A 102 8.75 -13.80 -4.42
CA ALA A 102 8.51 -14.81 -5.44
C ALA A 102 9.83 -15.26 -6.10
N LYS A 103 10.71 -14.33 -6.43
CA LYS A 103 12.04 -14.64 -6.97
C LYS A 103 12.91 -15.40 -5.98
N GLN A 104 12.81 -15.09 -4.69
CA GLN A 104 13.50 -15.84 -3.63
C GLN A 104 12.92 -17.25 -3.47
N TYR A 105 11.60 -17.41 -3.52
CA TYR A 105 10.94 -18.72 -3.48
C TYR A 105 11.43 -19.64 -4.59
N ALA A 106 11.64 -19.14 -5.81
CA ALA A 106 12.19 -19.92 -6.92
C ALA A 106 13.62 -20.38 -6.68
N ARG A 107 14.42 -19.64 -5.90
CA ARG A 107 15.84 -19.95 -5.60
C ARG A 107 16.04 -20.84 -4.38
N GLN A 108 15.00 -21.16 -3.63
CA GLN A 108 15.09 -22.04 -2.48
C GLN A 108 15.38 -23.48 -2.96
N ASN A 109 16.64 -23.87 -2.88
CA ASN A 109 17.07 -25.24 -3.18
C ASN A 109 17.22 -26.00 -1.86
N ASP A 110 16.55 -27.14 -1.75
CA ASP A 110 16.70 -28.10 -0.64
C ASP A 110 18.01 -28.92 -0.75
N GLY A 111 19.04 -28.38 -1.43
CA GLY A 111 20.33 -29.06 -1.62
C GLY A 111 20.31 -30.18 -2.67
N ARG A 112 19.24 -30.31 -3.44
CA ARG A 112 19.13 -31.22 -4.58
C ARG A 112 19.24 -30.42 -5.87
N GLU A 113 19.94 -30.98 -6.86
CA GLU A 113 19.89 -30.48 -8.24
C GLU A 113 18.47 -30.69 -8.75
N GLU A 114 17.70 -29.61 -8.89
CA GLU A 114 16.37 -29.65 -9.50
C GLU A 114 16.48 -29.39 -10.98
N GLU A 115 15.82 -30.23 -11.79
CA GLU A 115 15.66 -29.95 -13.21
C GLU A 115 14.78 -28.71 -13.39
N PRO A 116 15.11 -27.83 -14.35
CA PRO A 116 14.28 -26.67 -14.67
C PRO A 116 12.85 -27.08 -15.01
N ASP A 117 11.87 -26.37 -14.49
CA ASP A 117 10.46 -26.59 -14.79
C ASP A 117 9.84 -25.44 -15.62
N THR A 118 8.57 -25.57 -15.99
CA THR A 118 7.87 -24.59 -16.84
C THR A 118 7.67 -23.24 -16.20
N LEU A 119 7.83 -23.09 -14.87
CA LEU A 119 7.64 -21.84 -14.15
C LEU A 119 8.93 -21.02 -14.00
N ASP A 120 10.11 -21.64 -14.19
CA ASP A 120 11.39 -20.95 -14.05
C ASP A 120 11.52 -19.70 -14.92
N PRO A 121 11.05 -19.68 -16.18
CA PRO A 121 11.09 -18.48 -17.00
C PRO A 121 10.27 -17.31 -16.37
N LEU A 122 9.10 -17.58 -15.76
CA LEU A 122 8.29 -16.58 -15.11
C LEU A 122 9.00 -15.97 -13.90
N PHE A 123 9.55 -16.82 -13.02
CA PHE A 123 10.29 -16.34 -11.86
C PHE A 123 11.57 -15.59 -12.23
N SER A 124 12.26 -16.02 -13.29
CA SER A 124 13.51 -15.40 -13.76
C SER A 124 13.25 -14.01 -14.34
N ALA A 125 12.12 -13.82 -14.99
CA ALA A 125 11.72 -12.56 -15.61
C ALA A 125 11.25 -11.49 -14.62
N LEU A 126 11.07 -11.81 -13.32
CA LEU A 126 10.73 -10.82 -12.30
C LEU A 126 11.90 -9.85 -12.09
N GLU A 127 11.61 -8.55 -12.04
CA GLU A 127 12.58 -7.46 -11.81
C GLU A 127 12.16 -6.56 -10.63
N PRO A 128 12.28 -7.01 -9.38
CA PRO A 128 11.65 -6.39 -8.20
C PRO A 128 12.21 -5.03 -7.77
N CYS A 129 12.89 -4.28 -8.63
CA CYS A 129 13.41 -2.91 -8.37
C CYS A 129 13.73 -2.66 -6.89
N ALA A 130 14.61 -3.48 -6.29
CA ALA A 130 14.83 -3.52 -4.83
C ALA A 130 15.24 -2.17 -4.23
N ARG A 131 15.97 -1.34 -5.00
CA ARG A 131 16.36 0.00 -4.57
C ARG A 131 15.13 0.88 -4.35
N LEU A 132 14.17 0.87 -5.28
CA LEU A 132 12.95 1.66 -5.19
C LEU A 132 12.10 1.24 -3.99
N SER A 133 11.89 -0.08 -3.79
CA SER A 133 11.09 -0.58 -2.66
C SER A 133 11.72 -0.22 -1.30
N GLN A 134 13.05 -0.30 -1.18
CA GLN A 134 13.78 0.12 0.02
C GLN A 134 13.66 1.63 0.27
N GLU A 135 13.76 2.45 -0.79
CA GLU A 135 13.66 3.90 -0.67
C GLU A 135 12.25 4.33 -0.28
N ILE A 136 11.21 3.71 -0.86
CA ILE A 136 9.82 3.96 -0.43
C ILE A 136 9.66 3.61 1.06
N ARG A 137 10.14 2.44 1.52
CA ARG A 137 10.06 2.06 2.94
C ARG A 137 10.84 2.95 3.88
N ARG A 138 11.98 3.49 3.43
CA ARG A 138 12.77 4.45 4.20
C ARG A 138 12.03 5.76 4.40
N CYS A 139 11.32 6.22 3.37
CA CYS A 139 10.63 7.51 3.38
C CYS A 139 9.23 7.44 3.97
N ILE A 140 8.49 6.33 3.75
CA ILE A 140 7.09 6.18 4.14
C ILE A 140 6.97 5.09 5.20
N LEU A 141 6.62 5.49 6.43
CA LEU A 141 6.49 4.58 7.57
C LEU A 141 5.10 3.94 7.63
N SER A 142 4.06 4.69 7.29
CA SER A 142 2.68 4.24 7.26
C SER A 142 1.84 5.08 6.27
N GLU A 143 0.57 4.76 6.13
CA GLU A 143 -0.38 5.50 5.26
C GLU A 143 -0.52 6.98 5.65
N GLU A 144 -0.18 7.34 6.89
CA GLU A 144 -0.33 8.69 7.46
C GLU A 144 1.02 9.32 7.83
N GLU A 145 2.14 8.59 7.73
CA GLU A 145 3.41 9.03 8.29
C GLU A 145 4.56 8.94 7.29
N ILE A 146 5.15 10.09 6.99
CA ILE A 146 6.44 10.23 6.29
C ILE A 146 7.56 10.34 7.34
N SER A 147 8.64 9.59 7.15
CA SER A 147 9.81 9.59 8.03
C SER A 147 10.46 10.96 8.11
N ASP A 148 10.95 11.34 9.30
CA ASP A 148 11.84 12.50 9.46
C ASP A 148 13.11 12.36 8.60
N ASP A 149 13.51 11.14 8.31
CA ASP A 149 14.72 10.81 7.55
C ASP A 149 14.46 10.74 6.03
N ALA A 150 13.22 11.03 5.58
CA ALA A 150 12.88 11.05 4.17
C ALA A 150 13.69 12.12 3.42
N SER A 151 13.87 13.33 4.01
CA SER A 151 14.79 14.33 3.49
C SER A 151 15.44 15.13 4.63
N PRO A 152 16.68 15.67 4.41
CA PRO A 152 17.31 16.58 5.36
C PRO A 152 16.50 17.86 5.61
N ALA A 153 15.81 18.35 4.58
CA ALA A 153 14.97 19.55 4.66
C ALA A 153 13.75 19.30 5.54
N LEU A 154 13.03 18.20 5.35
CA LEU A 154 11.87 17.80 6.17
C LEU A 154 12.28 17.65 7.65
N ARG A 155 13.41 16.99 7.92
CA ARG A 155 13.94 16.85 9.29
C ARG A 155 14.21 18.22 9.92
N SER A 156 14.80 19.15 9.16
CA SER A 156 15.09 20.51 9.63
C SER A 156 13.83 21.29 9.94
N VAL A 157 12.84 21.24 9.05
CA VAL A 157 11.53 21.91 9.24
C VAL A 157 10.83 21.35 10.48
N ARG A 158 10.75 20.03 10.65
CA ARG A 158 10.13 19.40 11.82
C ARG A 158 10.84 19.73 13.13
N ARG A 159 12.18 19.85 13.11
CA ARG A 159 12.95 20.36 14.27
C ARG A 159 12.53 21.80 14.60
N SER A 160 12.39 22.65 13.57
CA SER A 160 11.97 24.05 13.75
C SER A 160 10.54 24.15 14.30
N ILE A 161 9.63 23.29 13.84
CA ILE A 161 8.25 23.16 14.37
C ILE A 161 8.29 22.81 15.87
N ARG A 162 9.07 21.81 16.28
CA ARG A 162 9.23 21.44 17.70
C ARG A 162 9.75 22.61 18.51
N THR A 163 10.81 23.28 18.04
CA THR A 163 11.37 24.45 18.73
C THR A 163 10.37 25.60 18.84
N ALA A 164 9.58 25.86 17.79
CA ALA A 164 8.53 26.90 17.81
C ALA A 164 7.43 26.57 18.81
N ASN A 165 6.95 25.31 18.82
CA ASN A 165 5.98 24.84 19.81
C ASN A 165 6.49 25.00 21.25
N ASP A 166 7.75 24.60 21.54
CA ASP A 166 8.34 24.73 22.87
C ASP A 166 8.40 26.19 23.33
N ARG A 167 8.74 27.10 22.42
CA ARG A 167 8.76 28.55 22.72
C ARG A 167 7.39 29.11 23.02
N ILE A 168 6.37 28.73 22.24
CA ILE A 168 4.98 29.13 22.47
C ILE A 168 4.52 28.61 23.84
N HIS A 169 4.72 27.32 24.10
CA HIS A 169 4.35 26.72 25.38
C HIS A 169 5.06 27.36 26.58
N SER A 170 6.34 27.64 26.47
CA SER A 170 7.11 28.32 27.53
C SER A 170 6.55 29.72 27.80
N THR A 171 6.30 30.52 26.74
CA THR A 171 5.75 31.86 26.84
C THR A 171 4.36 31.87 27.48
N LEU A 172 3.47 31.02 26.98
CA LEU A 172 2.10 30.93 27.52
C LEU A 172 2.06 30.35 28.94
N SER A 173 2.89 29.37 29.26
CA SER A 173 3.01 28.83 30.62
C SER A 173 3.44 29.91 31.62
N GLY A 174 4.36 30.79 31.23
CA GLY A 174 4.74 31.94 32.06
C GLY A 174 3.57 32.91 32.30
N MET A 175 2.71 33.13 31.31
CA MET A 175 1.51 33.96 31.45
C MET A 175 0.43 33.28 32.30
N VAL A 176 0.12 32.01 32.03
CA VAL A 176 -0.93 31.22 32.69
C VAL A 176 -0.64 31.02 34.17
N ASN A 177 0.63 30.80 34.54
CA ASN A 177 1.02 30.61 35.94
C ASN A 177 1.44 31.90 36.66
N GLY A 178 1.57 33.01 35.91
CA GLY A 178 2.04 34.29 36.41
C GLY A 178 0.99 35.40 36.35
N SER A 179 1.30 36.48 35.64
CA SER A 179 0.55 37.75 35.63
C SER A 179 -0.87 37.66 35.11
N ALA A 180 -1.18 36.74 34.20
CA ALA A 180 -2.51 36.61 33.63
C ALA A 180 -3.45 35.66 34.39
N ARG A 181 -2.96 34.90 35.39
CA ARG A 181 -3.71 33.83 36.07
C ARG A 181 -5.07 34.28 36.60
N THR A 182 -5.15 35.47 37.18
CA THR A 182 -6.41 36.04 37.77
C THR A 182 -7.46 36.36 36.71
N TYR A 183 -7.04 36.59 35.49
CA TYR A 183 -7.91 36.97 34.37
C TYR A 183 -8.41 35.74 33.58
N LEU A 184 -7.81 34.56 33.82
CA LEU A 184 -8.16 33.35 33.12
C LEU A 184 -9.37 32.65 33.73
N GLN A 185 -10.18 32.00 32.88
CA GLN A 185 -11.24 31.11 33.32
C GLN A 185 -10.61 29.83 33.89
N ASP A 186 -9.64 29.25 33.15
CA ASP A 186 -8.86 28.11 33.55
C ASP A 186 -7.37 28.35 33.21
N ALA A 187 -6.47 27.78 34.04
CA ALA A 187 -5.04 27.94 33.86
C ALA A 187 -4.50 26.90 32.86
N VAL A 188 -5.01 26.93 31.62
CA VAL A 188 -4.66 25.97 30.55
C VAL A 188 -4.28 26.70 29.25
N ILE A 189 -3.43 26.03 28.47
CA ILE A 189 -3.13 26.44 27.09
C ILE A 189 -4.03 25.61 26.18
N THR A 190 -4.70 26.26 25.23
CA THR A 190 -5.61 25.60 24.28
C THR A 190 -5.22 25.94 22.85
N GLN A 191 -5.74 25.20 21.88
CA GLN A 191 -5.68 25.57 20.47
C GLN A 191 -7.07 25.91 19.94
N ARG A 192 -7.16 26.98 19.14
CA ARG A 192 -8.35 27.37 18.39
C ARG A 192 -7.93 27.79 16.98
N ASN A 193 -8.56 27.20 15.98
CA ASN A 193 -8.26 27.51 14.57
C ASN A 193 -6.75 27.36 14.24
N GLY A 194 -6.07 26.35 14.82
CA GLY A 194 -4.64 26.13 14.62
C GLY A 194 -3.72 27.13 15.34
N ARG A 195 -4.26 27.92 16.29
CA ARG A 195 -3.52 28.92 17.07
C ARG A 195 -3.52 28.57 18.55
N TYR A 196 -2.40 28.74 19.21
CA TYR A 196 -2.29 28.61 20.66
C TYR A 196 -2.90 29.83 21.33
N CYS A 197 -3.86 29.58 22.22
CA CYS A 197 -4.67 30.57 22.93
C CYS A 197 -4.74 30.26 24.42
N ILE A 198 -5.15 31.27 25.23
CA ILE A 198 -5.50 31.10 26.63
C ILE A 198 -6.96 31.52 26.85
N PRO A 199 -7.71 30.82 27.74
CA PRO A 199 -9.12 31.14 28.04
C PRO A 199 -9.23 32.28 29.02
N VAL A 200 -9.59 33.47 28.54
CA VAL A 200 -9.75 34.72 29.32
C VAL A 200 -11.22 34.94 29.66
N LYS A 201 -11.54 35.29 30.90
CA LYS A 201 -12.89 35.72 31.30
C LYS A 201 -13.26 36.97 30.50
N ALA A 202 -14.46 37.05 29.96
CA ALA A 202 -14.89 38.13 29.09
C ALA A 202 -14.74 39.51 29.73
N GLU A 203 -14.97 39.62 31.05
CA GLU A 203 -14.85 40.86 31.85
C GLU A 203 -13.40 41.38 31.93
N TYR A 204 -12.39 40.49 31.77
CA TYR A 204 -10.97 40.88 31.80
C TYR A 204 -10.32 40.95 30.42
N ARG A 205 -11.13 41.05 29.34
CA ARG A 205 -10.63 41.11 27.96
C ARG A 205 -9.57 42.20 27.75
N SER A 206 -9.73 43.37 28.37
CA SER A 206 -8.81 44.52 28.26
C SER A 206 -7.46 44.28 28.96
N GLN A 207 -7.39 43.37 29.91
CA GLN A 207 -6.19 43.08 30.70
C GLN A 207 -5.23 42.11 29.99
N VAL A 208 -5.72 41.39 28.98
CA VAL A 208 -4.92 40.45 28.15
C VAL A 208 -4.95 40.92 26.70
N PRO A 209 -3.97 41.76 26.28
CA PRO A 209 -3.90 42.23 24.90
C PRO A 209 -3.64 41.04 23.95
N GLY A 210 -4.46 40.90 22.89
CA GLY A 210 -4.32 39.80 21.94
C GLY A 210 -5.52 39.74 20.98
N MET A 211 -5.52 38.70 20.15
CA MET A 211 -6.58 38.43 19.17
C MET A 211 -7.53 37.36 19.71
N ILE A 212 -8.84 37.59 19.55
CA ILE A 212 -9.87 36.61 19.92
C ILE A 212 -10.06 35.68 18.72
N HIS A 213 -9.88 34.37 18.94
CA HIS A 213 -10.09 33.36 17.92
C HIS A 213 -11.39 32.56 18.08
N ASP A 214 -11.94 32.55 19.31
CA ASP A 214 -13.16 31.83 19.63
C ASP A 214 -13.76 32.33 20.95
N GLN A 215 -15.01 31.94 21.24
CA GLN A 215 -15.69 32.21 22.52
C GLN A 215 -16.48 30.97 22.95
N SER A 216 -16.71 30.86 24.28
CA SER A 216 -17.58 29.81 24.81
C SER A 216 -19.03 30.05 24.38
N SER A 217 -19.87 29.02 24.39
CA SER A 217 -21.29 29.10 24.02
C SER A 217 -22.09 30.12 24.84
N THR A 218 -21.67 30.38 26.08
CA THR A 218 -22.27 31.39 26.96
C THR A 218 -21.68 32.79 26.78
N GLY A 219 -20.62 32.95 25.99
CA GLY A 219 -19.88 34.18 25.80
C GLY A 219 -19.04 34.62 27.01
N SER A 220 -19.03 33.86 28.10
CA SER A 220 -18.31 34.18 29.35
C SER A 220 -16.80 34.00 29.27
N THR A 221 -16.30 33.20 28.31
CA THR A 221 -14.90 32.93 28.11
C THR A 221 -14.48 33.23 26.67
N LEU A 222 -13.42 34.00 26.51
CA LEU A 222 -12.81 34.33 25.22
C LEU A 222 -11.49 33.58 25.07
N PHE A 223 -11.31 32.91 23.95
CA PHE A 223 -10.04 32.25 23.63
C PHE A 223 -9.14 33.26 22.92
N VAL A 224 -8.21 33.81 23.68
CA VAL A 224 -7.34 34.91 23.26
C VAL A 224 -5.96 34.38 22.89
N GLU A 225 -5.48 34.75 21.72
CA GLU A 225 -4.06 34.62 21.32
C GLU A 225 -3.34 35.88 21.85
N PRO A 226 -2.51 35.78 22.90
CA PRO A 226 -1.81 36.96 23.42
C PRO A 226 -0.84 37.56 22.41
N MET A 227 -0.69 38.87 22.40
CA MET A 227 0.25 39.56 21.49
C MET A 227 1.67 39.02 21.57
N ALA A 228 2.10 38.51 22.75
CA ALA A 228 3.41 37.90 22.98
C ALA A 228 3.68 36.67 22.12
N VAL A 229 2.64 35.94 21.67
CA VAL A 229 2.79 34.72 20.87
C VAL A 229 2.24 34.83 19.43
N VAL A 230 1.64 35.95 19.03
CA VAL A 230 1.10 36.15 17.68
C VAL A 230 2.17 35.84 16.60
N ARG A 231 3.37 36.42 16.77
CA ARG A 231 4.47 36.16 15.82
C ARG A 231 4.88 34.69 15.81
N LEU A 232 5.03 34.08 16.97
CA LEU A 232 5.40 32.65 17.07
C LEU A 232 4.36 31.74 16.44
N ASN A 233 3.08 32.02 16.62
CA ASN A 233 1.99 31.28 15.97
C ASN A 233 1.99 31.49 14.45
N ASN A 234 2.35 32.68 13.95
CA ASN A 234 2.53 32.91 12.52
C ASN A 234 3.70 32.10 11.97
N ASP A 235 4.86 32.19 12.63
CA ASP A 235 6.07 31.43 12.24
C ASP A 235 5.77 29.90 12.23
N LEU A 236 5.02 29.43 13.23
CA LEU A 236 4.61 28.02 13.30
C LEU A 236 3.71 27.62 12.12
N LYS A 237 2.75 28.48 11.75
CA LYS A 237 1.91 28.23 10.57
C LYS A 237 2.71 28.17 9.27
N GLU A 238 3.67 29.06 9.10
CA GLU A 238 4.57 29.04 7.94
C GLU A 238 5.42 27.76 7.92
N LEU A 239 5.87 27.27 9.08
CA LEU A 239 6.62 26.03 9.18
C LEU A 239 5.77 24.80 8.79
N TYR A 240 4.48 24.76 9.15
CA TYR A 240 3.57 23.69 8.72
C TYR A 240 3.34 23.70 7.20
N LEU A 241 3.27 24.89 6.58
CA LEU A 241 3.17 24.98 5.11
C LEU A 241 4.46 24.46 4.46
N LYS A 242 5.63 24.81 4.99
CA LYS A 242 6.92 24.28 4.51
C LYS A 242 7.05 22.77 4.72
N GLU A 243 6.51 22.24 5.83
CA GLU A 243 6.47 20.79 6.04
C GLU A 243 5.66 20.09 4.95
N GLN A 244 4.49 20.66 4.59
CA GLN A 244 3.65 20.12 3.53
C GLN A 244 4.36 20.16 2.16
N GLU A 245 5.01 21.27 1.83
CA GLU A 245 5.78 21.42 0.60
C GLU A 245 6.92 20.38 0.53
N GLU A 246 7.62 20.15 1.64
CA GLU A 246 8.70 19.15 1.70
C GLU A 246 8.19 17.72 1.58
N ILE A 247 7.02 17.42 2.16
CA ILE A 247 6.34 16.12 1.98
C ILE A 247 5.99 15.90 0.51
N GLU A 248 5.39 16.89 -0.15
CA GLU A 248 5.05 16.84 -1.57
C GLU A 248 6.29 16.61 -2.43
N HIS A 249 7.40 17.28 -2.10
CA HIS A 249 8.68 17.09 -2.79
C HIS A 249 9.24 15.67 -2.63
N VAL A 250 9.17 15.08 -1.43
CA VAL A 250 9.56 13.69 -1.20
C VAL A 250 8.73 12.72 -2.04
N LEU A 251 7.40 12.91 -2.08
CA LEU A 251 6.51 12.07 -2.88
C LEU A 251 6.77 12.23 -4.38
N GLU A 252 7.09 13.45 -4.84
CA GLU A 252 7.48 13.71 -6.22
C GLU A 252 8.78 12.97 -6.59
N GLN A 253 9.81 13.03 -5.76
CA GLN A 253 11.07 12.32 -5.99
C GLN A 253 10.86 10.80 -6.08
N LEU A 254 10.11 10.21 -5.14
CA LEU A 254 9.78 8.79 -5.18
C LEU A 254 8.98 8.42 -6.44
N SER A 255 8.08 9.30 -6.87
CA SER A 255 7.30 9.10 -8.10
C SER A 255 8.17 9.15 -9.35
N GLN A 256 9.16 10.05 -9.41
CA GLN A 256 10.13 10.11 -10.50
C GLN A 256 11.03 8.85 -10.56
N GLU A 257 11.46 8.34 -9.40
CA GLU A 257 12.18 7.06 -9.34
C GLU A 257 11.28 5.90 -9.82
N ALA A 258 10.03 5.85 -9.39
CA ALA A 258 9.06 4.84 -9.83
C ALA A 258 8.78 4.94 -11.34
N ALA A 259 8.71 6.14 -11.90
CA ALA A 259 8.52 6.37 -13.33
C ALA A 259 9.66 5.76 -14.18
N SER A 260 10.88 5.73 -13.66
CA SER A 260 12.02 5.08 -14.35
C SER A 260 11.93 3.54 -14.38
N CYS A 261 11.07 2.94 -13.58
CA CYS A 261 10.90 1.49 -13.45
C CYS A 261 9.51 1.00 -13.94
N THR A 262 8.75 1.83 -14.64
CA THR A 262 7.33 1.56 -15.00
C THR A 262 7.15 0.26 -15.77
N GLU A 263 8.04 -0.02 -16.73
CA GLU A 263 7.99 -1.25 -17.55
C GLU A 263 8.22 -2.49 -16.68
N SER A 264 9.26 -2.49 -15.84
CA SER A 264 9.56 -3.62 -14.93
C SER A 264 8.42 -3.85 -13.93
N ILE A 265 7.83 -2.76 -13.39
CA ILE A 265 6.70 -2.85 -12.46
C ILE A 265 5.47 -3.44 -13.15
N ALA A 266 5.17 -3.01 -14.38
CA ALA A 266 4.06 -3.53 -15.17
C ALA A 266 4.25 -5.01 -15.47
N GLN A 267 5.45 -5.41 -15.88
CA GLN A 267 5.81 -6.80 -16.16
C GLN A 267 5.69 -7.66 -14.89
N ASP A 268 6.22 -7.21 -13.76
CA ASP A 268 6.13 -7.91 -12.47
C ASP A 268 4.67 -8.12 -12.06
N TYR A 269 3.79 -7.13 -12.24
CA TYR A 269 2.36 -7.26 -11.96
C TYR A 269 1.71 -8.37 -12.81
N GLU A 270 1.99 -8.41 -14.11
CA GLU A 270 1.42 -9.43 -15.00
C GLU A 270 1.96 -10.83 -14.66
N ILE A 271 3.27 -10.96 -14.39
CA ILE A 271 3.89 -12.23 -13.99
C ILE A 271 3.33 -12.72 -12.66
N LEU A 272 3.22 -11.86 -11.64
CA LEU A 272 2.67 -12.23 -10.33
C LEU A 272 1.20 -12.64 -10.45
N THR A 273 0.43 -11.96 -11.30
CA THR A 273 -0.97 -12.31 -11.58
C THR A 273 -1.08 -13.68 -12.26
N GLU A 274 -0.17 -14.00 -13.21
CA GLU A 274 -0.11 -15.31 -13.86
C GLU A 274 0.29 -16.40 -12.87
N LEU A 275 1.33 -16.18 -12.07
CA LEU A 275 1.76 -17.11 -11.04
C LEU A 275 0.63 -17.37 -10.02
N ASP A 276 -0.11 -16.34 -9.60
CA ASP A 276 -1.22 -16.49 -8.66
C ASP A 276 -2.34 -17.38 -9.25
N PHE A 277 -2.64 -17.20 -10.54
CA PHE A 277 -3.59 -18.06 -11.25
C PHE A 277 -3.10 -19.51 -11.36
N ILE A 278 -1.83 -19.73 -11.69
CA ILE A 278 -1.23 -21.09 -11.80
C ILE A 278 -1.22 -21.77 -10.43
N PHE A 279 -0.78 -21.08 -9.39
CA PHE A 279 -0.77 -21.60 -8.02
C PHE A 279 -2.18 -21.83 -7.46
N ALA A 280 -3.16 -21.02 -7.85
CA ALA A 280 -4.57 -21.25 -7.51
C ALA A 280 -5.06 -22.60 -8.10
N LYS A 281 -4.73 -22.91 -9.36
CA LYS A 281 -5.01 -24.23 -9.97
C LYS A 281 -4.35 -25.37 -9.21
N ALA A 282 -3.08 -25.22 -8.84
CA ALA A 282 -2.33 -26.21 -8.07
C ALA A 282 -2.94 -26.45 -6.67
N ASN A 283 -3.32 -25.37 -5.97
CA ASN A 283 -3.95 -25.45 -4.65
C ASN A 283 -5.34 -26.12 -4.73
N LEU A 284 -6.14 -25.79 -5.73
CA LEU A 284 -7.43 -26.47 -5.97
C LEU A 284 -7.22 -27.95 -6.30
N ALA A 285 -6.24 -28.29 -7.15
CA ALA A 285 -5.89 -29.68 -7.48
C ALA A 285 -5.48 -30.47 -6.21
N ARG A 286 -4.69 -29.87 -5.33
CA ARG A 286 -4.32 -30.43 -4.03
C ARG A 286 -5.53 -30.69 -3.14
N GLU A 287 -6.41 -29.70 -3.01
CA GLU A 287 -7.65 -29.81 -2.21
C GLU A 287 -8.54 -30.94 -2.72
N MET A 288 -8.72 -31.01 -4.04
CA MET A 288 -9.57 -32.02 -4.68
C MET A 288 -8.90 -33.40 -4.77
N LYS A 289 -7.61 -33.52 -4.42
CA LYS A 289 -6.78 -34.71 -4.70
C LYS A 289 -6.88 -35.12 -6.17
N ALA A 290 -6.84 -34.12 -7.05
CA ALA A 290 -7.05 -34.32 -8.48
C ALA A 290 -5.84 -34.99 -9.13
N THR A 291 -6.13 -35.79 -10.17
CA THR A 291 -5.11 -36.39 -11.05
C THR A 291 -5.12 -35.68 -12.40
N CYS A 292 -3.96 -35.56 -13.04
CA CYS A 292 -3.84 -34.96 -14.35
C CYS A 292 -4.54 -35.85 -15.40
N PRO A 293 -5.57 -35.37 -16.12
CA PRO A 293 -6.20 -36.15 -17.17
C PRO A 293 -5.30 -36.27 -18.39
N VAL A 294 -5.32 -37.43 -19.04
CA VAL A 294 -4.63 -37.67 -20.29
C VAL A 294 -5.56 -37.39 -21.45
N PHE A 295 -5.23 -36.40 -22.27
CA PHE A 295 -6.02 -36.07 -23.46
C PHE A 295 -5.67 -36.95 -24.65
N ASN A 296 -6.64 -37.26 -25.51
CA ASN A 296 -6.45 -38.05 -26.73
C ASN A 296 -7.28 -37.47 -27.89
N GLU A 297 -6.85 -37.73 -29.10
CA GLU A 297 -7.56 -37.33 -30.34
C GLU A 297 -8.56 -38.40 -30.81
N LYS A 298 -8.64 -39.55 -30.09
CA LYS A 298 -9.53 -40.66 -30.46
C LYS A 298 -11.00 -40.46 -30.06
N ARG A 299 -11.34 -39.31 -29.49
CA ARG A 299 -12.68 -39.00 -28.98
C ARG A 299 -13.19 -40.02 -27.94
N GLN A 300 -12.29 -40.60 -27.18
CA GLN A 300 -12.64 -41.56 -26.11
C GLN A 300 -12.54 -40.89 -24.77
N ILE A 301 -13.56 -41.13 -23.96
CA ILE A 301 -13.59 -40.71 -22.54
C ILE A 301 -13.51 -42.00 -21.71
N LEU A 302 -12.45 -42.14 -20.92
CA LEU A 302 -12.25 -43.26 -19.99
C LEU A 302 -12.14 -42.69 -18.57
N ILE A 303 -13.10 -42.99 -17.73
CA ILE A 303 -13.09 -42.61 -16.32
C ILE A 303 -12.90 -43.90 -15.50
N LYS A 304 -11.79 -43.90 -14.71
CA LYS A 304 -11.50 -44.95 -13.74
C LYS A 304 -11.88 -44.46 -12.35
N GLU A 305 -12.63 -45.29 -11.61
CA GLU A 305 -13.04 -45.00 -10.23
C GLU A 305 -13.71 -43.63 -10.07
N GLY A 306 -14.59 -43.28 -11.01
CA GLY A 306 -15.34 -42.01 -10.96
C GLY A 306 -16.21 -41.93 -9.71
N ARG A 307 -16.16 -40.80 -9.01
CA ARG A 307 -16.97 -40.50 -7.82
C ARG A 307 -17.92 -39.36 -8.11
#